data_310527762654c02bd71b779c5298235a
#
_entry.id   310527762654c02bd71b779c5298235a
#
_cell.length_a   1.000
_cell.length_b   1.000
_cell.length_c   1.000
_cell.angle_alpha   90.00
_cell.angle_beta   90.00
_cell.angle_gamma   90.00
#
_symmetry.space_group_name_H-M   'P 1'
#
loop_
_entity.id
_entity.type
_entity.pdbx_description
1 polymer ?
#
loop_
_entity_poly.entity_id
_entity_poly.type
_entity_poly.pdbx_seq_one_letter_code
_entity_poly.pdbx_strand_id
1 'polypeptide(L)'
;FNTLSEQIEIIVDKLDEAMIGLLRDIETLEMLYEHNARFHAELTAYIEAGKRKLEEARTVELPRLKAQADASGDLMEAQQVRDLSEQINRFERRLHDLQLSRTITVQTAPQIRIIQSNNRTLAEKIQTSILATIPIWKSQMVLALSLHGQKNAAALQKNVSDTTNDMLRSNAELLEQAAVDTAREVERSVVDIETLREVHEKLIGTIEETLRIAQEGRERRAAAEKELAVMETELKDRLTSL
;
A
#
# COMPACT_ATOMS: atom_id res chain seq x y z
N PHE A 1 22.40 -35.02 19.87
CA PHE A 1 21.18 -35.43 19.14
C PHE A 1 19.95 -34.77 19.76
N ASN A 2 19.78 -34.83 21.07
CA ASN A 2 18.68 -34.16 21.77
C ASN A 2 18.72 -32.64 21.51
N THR A 3 19.92 -32.04 21.53
CA THR A 3 20.11 -30.59 21.24
C THR A 3 19.71 -30.20 19.82
N LEU A 4 19.93 -31.04 18.82
CA LEU A 4 19.57 -30.73 17.43
C LEU A 4 18.04 -30.85 17.19
N SER A 5 17.42 -31.87 17.82
CA SER A 5 15.94 -32.02 17.78
C SER A 5 15.27 -30.88 18.50
N GLU A 6 15.80 -30.43 19.65
CA GLU A 6 15.32 -29.27 20.39
C GLU A 6 15.47 -27.95 19.59
N GLN A 7 16.58 -27.80 18.87
CA GLN A 7 16.79 -26.64 18.00
C GLN A 7 15.79 -26.59 16.84
N ILE A 8 15.45 -27.72 16.25
CA ILE A 8 14.42 -27.79 15.19
C ILE A 8 13.04 -27.43 15.76
N GLU A 9 12.70 -27.89 16.95
CA GLU A 9 11.44 -27.52 17.60
C GLU A 9 11.37 -26.02 17.85
N ILE A 10 12.44 -25.42 18.35
CA ILE A 10 12.51 -23.94 18.52
C ILE A 10 12.35 -23.19 17.20
N ILE A 11 12.91 -23.71 16.11
CA ILE A 11 12.75 -23.11 14.78
C ILE A 11 11.30 -23.23 14.31
N VAL A 12 10.64 -24.37 14.51
CA VAL A 12 9.24 -24.58 14.17
C VAL A 12 8.36 -23.60 14.94
N ASP A 13 8.55 -23.48 16.25
CA ASP A 13 7.77 -22.59 17.10
C ASP A 13 7.91 -21.12 16.64
N LYS A 14 9.14 -20.70 16.31
CA LYS A 14 9.37 -19.35 15.79
C LYS A 14 8.74 -19.10 14.42
N LEU A 15 8.74 -20.11 13.55
CA LEU A 15 8.09 -20.02 12.26
C LEU A 15 6.56 -19.95 12.42
N ASP A 16 5.98 -20.73 13.33
CA ASP A 16 4.55 -20.68 13.64
C ASP A 16 4.15 -19.31 14.22
N GLU A 17 4.93 -18.78 15.18
CA GLU A 17 4.71 -17.42 15.72
C GLU A 17 4.76 -16.36 14.62
N ALA A 18 5.76 -16.42 13.74
CA ALA A 18 5.90 -15.50 12.63
C ALA A 18 4.71 -15.60 11.66
N MET A 19 4.26 -16.81 11.33
CA MET A 19 3.11 -17.04 10.47
C MET A 19 1.82 -16.45 11.09
N ILE A 20 1.59 -16.69 12.39
CA ILE A 20 0.45 -16.10 13.11
C ILE A 20 0.51 -14.56 13.08
N GLY A 21 1.70 -13.99 13.26
CA GLY A 21 1.91 -12.54 13.15
C GLY A 21 1.52 -12.01 11.78
N LEU A 22 2.01 -12.63 10.70
CA LEU A 22 1.68 -12.25 9.33
C LEU A 22 0.19 -12.35 9.02
N LEU A 23 -0.50 -13.39 9.52
CA LEU A 23 -1.94 -13.54 9.34
C LEU A 23 -2.74 -12.43 10.05
N ARG A 24 -2.33 -12.03 11.25
CA ARG A 24 -2.92 -10.89 11.98
C ARG A 24 -2.68 -9.56 11.25
N ASP A 25 -1.48 -9.40 10.70
CA ASP A 25 -1.16 -8.21 9.91
C ASP A 25 -2.02 -8.13 8.64
N ILE A 26 -2.25 -9.25 7.96
CA ILE A 26 -3.15 -9.32 6.78
C ILE A 26 -4.56 -8.87 7.16
N GLU A 27 -5.10 -9.33 8.29
CA GLU A 27 -6.42 -8.93 8.78
C GLU A 27 -6.46 -7.44 9.15
N THR A 28 -5.44 -6.97 9.85
CA THR A 28 -5.31 -5.55 10.22
C THR A 28 -5.23 -4.66 8.98
N LEU A 29 -4.47 -5.07 7.98
CA LEU A 29 -4.36 -4.35 6.70
C LEU A 29 -5.68 -4.37 5.92
N GLU A 30 -6.50 -5.43 6.01
CA GLU A 30 -7.83 -5.43 5.39
C GLU A 30 -8.75 -4.39 6.06
N MET A 31 -8.77 -4.34 7.39
CA MET A 31 -9.53 -3.31 8.12
C MET A 31 -9.04 -1.90 7.76
N LEU A 32 -7.72 -1.72 7.63
CA LEU A 32 -7.13 -0.44 7.22
C LEU A 32 -7.54 -0.07 5.79
N TYR A 33 -7.57 -1.02 4.87
CA TYR A 33 -8.03 -0.81 3.50
C TYR A 33 -9.50 -0.37 3.45
N GLU A 34 -10.37 -1.05 4.18
CA GLU A 34 -11.79 -0.69 4.27
C GLU A 34 -12.00 0.70 4.89
N HIS A 35 -11.24 1.00 5.96
CA HIS A 35 -11.27 2.32 6.58
C HIS A 35 -10.80 3.41 5.61
N ASN A 36 -9.70 3.16 4.90
CA ASN A 36 -9.17 4.08 3.89
C ASN A 36 -10.18 4.32 2.76
N ALA A 37 -10.89 3.27 2.30
CA ALA A 37 -11.91 3.39 1.27
C ALA A 37 -13.12 4.24 1.76
N ARG A 38 -13.58 4.03 2.98
CA ARG A 38 -14.64 4.84 3.60
C ARG A 38 -14.21 6.29 3.74
N PHE A 39 -13.01 6.52 4.27
CA PHE A 39 -12.47 7.87 4.44
C PHE A 39 -12.31 8.59 3.09
N HIS A 40 -11.89 7.89 2.04
CA HIS A 40 -11.85 8.42 0.68
C HIS A 40 -13.24 8.87 0.20
N ALA A 41 -14.27 8.07 0.43
CA ALA A 41 -15.64 8.39 0.04
C ALA A 41 -16.17 9.62 0.81
N GLU A 42 -15.92 9.70 2.11
CA GLU A 42 -16.28 10.86 2.94
C GLU A 42 -15.58 12.12 2.47
N LEU A 43 -14.26 12.08 2.25
CA LEU A 43 -13.50 13.21 1.71
C LEU A 43 -14.06 13.67 0.37
N THR A 44 -14.43 12.75 -0.51
CA THR A 44 -15.01 13.07 -1.81
C THR A 44 -16.33 13.82 -1.65
N ALA A 45 -17.22 13.35 -0.78
CA ALA A 45 -18.50 14.02 -0.50
C ALA A 45 -18.30 15.42 0.09
N TYR A 46 -17.39 15.58 1.06
CA TYR A 46 -17.05 16.89 1.65
C TYR A 46 -16.47 17.86 0.63
N ILE A 47 -15.57 17.39 -0.23
CA ILE A 47 -14.95 18.21 -1.27
C ILE A 47 -16.02 18.70 -2.27
N GLU A 48 -16.93 17.84 -2.69
CA GLU A 48 -17.97 18.20 -3.63
C GLU A 48 -18.99 19.17 -3.03
N ALA A 49 -19.39 18.95 -1.79
CA ALA A 49 -20.25 19.90 -1.07
C ALA A 49 -19.55 21.24 -0.87
N GLY A 50 -18.27 21.20 -0.49
CA GLY A 50 -17.45 22.39 -0.31
C GLY A 50 -17.25 23.19 -1.59
N LYS A 51 -17.01 22.54 -2.73
CA LYS A 51 -16.91 23.21 -4.04
C LYS A 51 -18.22 23.95 -4.40
N ARG A 52 -19.36 23.30 -4.22
CA ARG A 52 -20.67 23.93 -4.46
C ARG A 52 -20.89 25.16 -3.58
N LYS A 53 -20.56 25.03 -2.28
CA LYS A 53 -20.70 26.19 -1.37
C LYS A 53 -19.73 27.31 -1.68
N LEU A 54 -18.50 26.99 -2.08
CA LEU A 54 -17.52 27.99 -2.50
C LEU A 54 -17.98 28.72 -3.75
N GLU A 55 -18.53 28.02 -4.70
CA GLU A 55 -19.08 28.61 -5.94
C GLU A 55 -20.29 29.53 -5.65
N GLU A 56 -21.21 29.07 -4.81
CA GLU A 56 -22.35 29.89 -4.35
C GLU A 56 -21.87 31.17 -3.65
N ALA A 57 -20.92 31.07 -2.76
CA ALA A 57 -20.38 32.21 -2.04
C ALA A 57 -19.70 33.22 -2.98
N ARG A 58 -18.99 32.73 -4.00
CA ARG A 58 -18.32 33.60 -4.99
C ARG A 58 -19.23 34.21 -6.01
N THR A 59 -20.23 33.46 -6.49
CA THR A 59 -21.06 33.91 -7.61
C THR A 59 -22.34 34.62 -7.16
N VAL A 60 -22.81 34.33 -5.95
CA VAL A 60 -24.08 34.88 -5.44
C VAL A 60 -23.87 35.75 -4.20
N GLU A 61 -23.28 35.20 -3.13
CA GLU A 61 -23.24 35.91 -1.84
C GLU A 61 -22.32 37.14 -1.89
N LEU A 62 -21.09 36.97 -2.37
CA LEU A 62 -20.08 38.03 -2.42
C LEU A 62 -20.50 39.21 -3.36
N PRO A 63 -20.98 38.97 -4.58
CA PRO A 63 -21.46 40.05 -5.46
C PRO A 63 -22.68 40.78 -4.88
N ARG A 64 -23.60 40.05 -4.23
CA ARG A 64 -24.76 40.67 -3.57
C ARG A 64 -24.33 41.60 -2.45
N LEU A 65 -23.43 41.16 -1.54
CA LEU A 65 -22.93 42.00 -0.47
C LEU A 65 -22.14 43.21 -1.00
N LYS A 66 -21.35 43.03 -2.06
CA LYS A 66 -20.65 44.14 -2.72
C LYS A 66 -21.63 45.20 -3.25
N ALA A 67 -22.66 44.77 -3.96
CA ALA A 67 -23.67 45.69 -4.49
C ALA A 67 -24.43 46.44 -3.39
N GLN A 68 -24.68 45.79 -2.24
CA GLN A 68 -25.29 46.46 -1.08
C GLN A 68 -24.34 47.50 -0.45
N ALA A 69 -23.10 47.13 -0.22
CA ALA A 69 -22.09 48.05 0.33
C ALA A 69 -21.83 49.27 -0.58
N ASP A 70 -21.79 49.05 -1.91
CA ASP A 70 -21.62 50.10 -2.90
C ASP A 70 -22.84 51.06 -2.94
N ALA A 71 -24.04 50.52 -2.73
CA ALA A 71 -25.28 51.31 -2.74
C ALA A 71 -25.47 52.14 -1.45
N SER A 72 -25.09 51.61 -0.29
CA SER A 72 -25.27 52.27 1.00
C SER A 72 -24.11 53.21 1.37
N GLY A 73 -22.90 52.94 0.89
CA GLY A 73 -21.68 53.64 1.31
C GLY A 73 -21.31 53.39 2.77
N ASP A 74 -21.93 52.38 3.44
CA ASP A 74 -21.70 52.07 4.84
C ASP A 74 -20.39 51.31 5.03
N LEU A 75 -19.56 51.80 5.96
CA LEU A 75 -18.27 51.23 6.32
C LEU A 75 -18.42 49.81 6.91
N MET A 76 -19.49 49.54 7.66
CA MET A 76 -19.75 48.25 8.26
C MET A 76 -20.09 47.19 7.20
N GLU A 77 -20.88 47.57 6.18
CA GLU A 77 -21.17 46.69 5.05
C GLU A 77 -19.91 46.41 4.20
N ALA A 78 -19.08 47.44 3.99
CA ALA A 78 -17.79 47.26 3.33
C ALA A 78 -16.85 46.30 4.13
N GLN A 79 -16.91 46.36 5.44
CA GLN A 79 -16.18 45.40 6.29
C GLN A 79 -16.71 43.95 6.15
N GLN A 80 -18.05 43.78 6.08
CA GLN A 80 -18.64 42.44 5.86
C GLN A 80 -18.19 41.81 4.53
N VAL A 81 -18.05 42.61 3.49
CA VAL A 81 -17.51 42.16 2.20
C VAL A 81 -16.08 41.65 2.32
N ARG A 82 -15.24 42.35 3.09
CA ARG A 82 -13.86 41.93 3.35
C ARG A 82 -13.82 40.62 4.16
N ASP A 83 -14.63 40.57 5.22
CA ASP A 83 -14.70 39.40 6.09
C ASP A 83 -15.17 38.16 5.32
N LEU A 84 -16.20 38.28 4.47
CA LEU A 84 -16.66 37.21 3.60
C LEU A 84 -15.57 36.78 2.60
N SER A 85 -14.90 37.76 1.98
CA SER A 85 -13.83 37.48 1.02
C SER A 85 -12.67 36.70 1.71
N GLU A 86 -12.32 37.08 2.93
CA GLU A 86 -11.29 36.37 3.71
C GLU A 86 -11.76 34.96 4.11
N GLN A 87 -13.02 34.78 4.51
CA GLN A 87 -13.62 33.47 4.78
C GLN A 87 -13.60 32.57 3.54
N ILE A 88 -13.94 33.08 2.37
CA ILE A 88 -13.88 32.38 1.09
C ILE A 88 -12.44 31.89 0.84
N ASN A 89 -11.44 32.76 1.00
CA ASN A 89 -10.04 32.40 0.80
C ASN A 89 -9.53 31.35 1.81
N ARG A 90 -9.97 31.41 3.07
CA ARG A 90 -9.66 30.39 4.09
C ARG A 90 -10.33 29.06 3.76
N PHE A 91 -11.59 29.09 3.32
CA PHE A 91 -12.34 27.91 2.96
C PHE A 91 -11.76 27.23 1.71
N GLU A 92 -11.33 28.00 0.72
CA GLU A 92 -10.66 27.48 -0.47
C GLU A 92 -9.37 26.72 -0.13
N ARG A 93 -8.51 27.32 0.72
CA ARG A 93 -7.29 26.64 1.18
C ARG A 93 -7.63 25.33 1.89
N ARG A 94 -8.62 25.33 2.79
CA ARG A 94 -9.06 24.12 3.48
C ARG A 94 -9.60 23.06 2.52
N LEU A 95 -10.32 23.47 1.49
CA LEU A 95 -10.81 22.58 0.45
C LEU A 95 -9.65 21.96 -0.34
N HIS A 96 -8.62 22.73 -0.62
CA HIS A 96 -7.39 22.23 -1.25
C HIS A 96 -6.68 21.19 -0.37
N ASP A 97 -6.56 21.44 0.93
CA ASP A 97 -5.97 20.48 1.88
C ASP A 97 -6.75 19.15 1.94
N LEU A 98 -8.09 19.22 1.85
CA LEU A 98 -8.92 18.01 1.75
C LEU A 98 -8.69 17.25 0.42
N GLN A 99 -8.45 17.96 -0.69
CA GLN A 99 -8.12 17.34 -1.97
C GLN A 99 -6.76 16.62 -1.92
N LEU A 100 -5.75 17.22 -1.27
CA LEU A 100 -4.46 16.57 -1.03
C LEU A 100 -4.64 15.31 -0.16
N SER A 101 -5.41 15.41 0.92
CA SER A 101 -5.72 14.26 1.78
C SER A 101 -6.40 13.14 1.02
N ARG A 102 -7.35 13.45 0.13
CA ARG A 102 -8.00 12.47 -0.74
C ARG A 102 -6.99 11.79 -1.69
N THR A 103 -6.05 12.54 -2.24
CA THR A 103 -4.99 11.98 -3.09
C THR A 103 -4.12 10.99 -2.31
N ILE A 104 -3.79 11.30 -1.05
CA ILE A 104 -3.06 10.37 -0.18
C ILE A 104 -3.85 9.07 0.02
N THR A 105 -5.17 9.12 0.24
CA THR A 105 -5.96 7.90 0.39
C THR A 105 -5.93 7.01 -0.86
N VAL A 106 -5.90 7.60 -2.05
CA VAL A 106 -5.76 6.89 -3.32
C VAL A 106 -4.40 6.19 -3.42
N GLN A 107 -3.34 6.84 -2.95
CA GLN A 107 -1.98 6.26 -2.95
C GLN A 107 -1.81 5.17 -1.89
N THR A 108 -2.48 5.31 -0.75
CA THR A 108 -2.40 4.35 0.36
C THR A 108 -3.05 3.01 0.02
N ALA A 109 -4.13 2.99 -0.75
CA ALA A 109 -4.86 1.77 -1.09
C ALA A 109 -3.98 0.69 -1.78
N PRO A 110 -3.26 0.98 -2.88
CA PRO A 110 -2.37 0.00 -3.50
C PRO A 110 -1.18 -0.39 -2.60
N GLN A 111 -0.67 0.51 -1.77
CA GLN A 111 0.41 0.20 -0.82
C GLN A 111 -0.03 -0.87 0.18
N ILE A 112 -1.23 -0.73 0.75
CA ILE A 112 -1.82 -1.75 1.65
C ILE A 112 -1.91 -3.10 0.93
N ARG A 113 -2.40 -3.13 -0.31
CA ARG A 113 -2.55 -4.38 -1.09
C ARG A 113 -1.21 -5.05 -1.40
N ILE A 114 -0.17 -4.28 -1.70
CA ILE A 114 1.19 -4.82 -1.91
C ILE A 114 1.69 -5.48 -0.62
N ILE A 115 1.57 -4.80 0.53
CA ILE A 115 2.02 -5.35 1.82
C ILE A 115 1.21 -6.62 2.16
N GLN A 116 -0.11 -6.63 1.96
CA GLN A 116 -0.93 -7.82 2.18
C GLN A 116 -0.50 -9.00 1.30
N SER A 117 -0.22 -8.74 0.02
CA SER A 117 0.24 -9.78 -0.92
C SER A 117 1.58 -10.36 -0.49
N ASN A 118 2.53 -9.52 -0.07
CA ASN A 118 3.83 -9.95 0.42
C ASN A 118 3.70 -10.78 1.70
N ASN A 119 2.89 -10.34 2.67
CA ASN A 119 2.64 -11.08 3.90
C ASN A 119 1.99 -12.44 3.63
N ARG A 120 1.05 -12.52 2.69
CA ARG A 120 0.43 -13.79 2.28
C ARG A 120 1.45 -14.75 1.67
N THR A 121 2.25 -14.29 0.73
CA THR A 121 3.30 -15.09 0.08
C THR A 121 4.32 -15.59 1.11
N LEU A 122 4.70 -14.76 2.08
CA LEU A 122 5.64 -15.15 3.13
C LEU A 122 5.01 -16.17 4.09
N ALA A 123 3.75 -16.00 4.49
CA ALA A 123 3.03 -16.98 5.30
C ALA A 123 2.91 -18.34 4.60
N GLU A 124 2.63 -18.38 3.30
CA GLU A 124 2.58 -19.60 2.49
C GLU A 124 3.95 -20.28 2.40
N LYS A 125 5.04 -19.52 2.23
CA LYS A 125 6.41 -20.06 2.24
C LYS A 125 6.77 -20.65 3.61
N ILE A 126 6.43 -19.98 4.71
CA ILE A 126 6.64 -20.48 6.07
C ILE A 126 5.86 -21.78 6.27
N GLN A 127 4.59 -21.83 5.90
CA GLN A 127 3.77 -23.03 5.99
C GLN A 127 4.37 -24.20 5.21
N THR A 128 4.85 -23.95 4.00
CA THR A 128 5.54 -24.97 3.18
C THR A 128 6.81 -25.45 3.86
N SER A 129 7.59 -24.57 4.48
CA SER A 129 8.80 -24.94 5.21
C SER A 129 8.48 -25.85 6.41
N ILE A 130 7.45 -25.52 7.17
CA ILE A 130 7.02 -26.33 8.33
C ILE A 130 6.51 -27.70 7.87
N LEU A 131 5.70 -27.76 6.82
CA LEU A 131 5.04 -28.98 6.37
C LEU A 131 5.93 -29.91 5.55
N ALA A 132 6.86 -29.38 4.77
CA ALA A 132 7.69 -30.16 3.85
C ALA A 132 9.17 -30.21 4.25
N THR A 133 9.80 -29.07 4.52
CA THR A 133 11.25 -29.01 4.73
C THR A 133 11.67 -29.62 6.07
N ILE A 134 10.98 -29.33 7.13
CA ILE A 134 11.29 -29.79 8.48
C ILE A 134 11.13 -31.31 8.65
N PRO A 135 10.05 -31.96 8.15
CA PRO A 135 9.94 -33.42 8.15
C PRO A 135 11.06 -34.11 7.38
N ILE A 136 11.52 -33.54 6.26
CA ILE A 136 12.67 -34.07 5.52
C ILE A 136 13.93 -34.05 6.40
N TRP A 137 14.20 -32.95 7.11
CA TRP A 137 15.33 -32.87 8.03
C TRP A 137 15.23 -33.89 9.15
N LYS A 138 14.06 -34.06 9.78
CA LYS A 138 13.83 -35.10 10.81
C LYS A 138 14.08 -36.50 10.25
N SER A 139 13.61 -36.80 9.04
CA SER A 139 13.82 -38.08 8.38
C SER A 139 15.29 -38.34 8.06
N GLN A 140 16.04 -37.35 7.59
CA GLN A 140 17.46 -37.46 7.29
C GLN A 140 18.29 -37.70 8.56
N MET A 141 17.89 -37.10 9.69
CA MET A 141 18.53 -37.34 10.98
C MET A 141 18.31 -38.79 11.47
N VAL A 142 17.08 -39.31 11.34
CA VAL A 142 16.78 -40.71 11.70
C VAL A 142 17.55 -41.67 10.81
N LEU A 143 17.67 -41.39 9.51
CA LEU A 143 18.43 -42.19 8.57
C LEU A 143 19.93 -42.23 8.93
N ALA A 144 20.51 -41.06 9.25
CA ALA A 144 21.90 -40.94 9.67
C ALA A 144 22.19 -41.74 10.94
N LEU A 145 21.25 -41.78 11.89
CA LEU A 145 21.33 -42.58 13.10
C LEU A 145 21.22 -44.09 12.83
N SER A 146 20.31 -44.52 11.97
CA SER A 146 20.12 -45.93 11.59
C SER A 146 21.34 -46.48 10.89
N LEU A 147 22.02 -45.68 10.07
CA LEU A 147 23.28 -46.01 9.42
C LEU A 147 24.45 -46.12 10.41
N HIS A 148 24.41 -45.37 11.51
CA HIS A 148 25.40 -45.40 12.56
C HIS A 148 25.38 -46.71 13.36
N GLY A 149 24.21 -47.38 13.48
CA GLY A 149 24.05 -48.67 14.19
C GLY A 149 24.53 -49.90 13.41
N GLN A 150 24.79 -49.78 12.11
CA GLN A 150 25.00 -50.96 11.24
C GLN A 150 26.45 -51.28 10.83
N LYS A 151 27.45 -50.46 11.12
CA LYS A 151 28.83 -50.69 10.64
C LYS A 151 29.87 -50.66 11.75
N ASN A 152 30.82 -51.69 11.70
CA ASN A 152 31.94 -51.87 12.60
C ASN A 152 32.77 -50.59 12.82
N ALA A 153 33.09 -50.33 14.08
CA ALA A 153 33.57 -49.05 14.60
C ALA A 153 34.85 -48.45 13.94
N ALA A 154 35.75 -49.27 13.38
CA ALA A 154 37.02 -48.75 12.83
C ALA A 154 36.93 -48.19 11.42
N ALA A 155 36.04 -48.72 10.55
CA ALA A 155 35.78 -48.16 9.20
C ALA A 155 34.80 -46.98 9.27
N LEU A 156 33.97 -46.99 10.30
CA LEU A 156 32.93 -45.98 10.52
C LEU A 156 33.52 -44.65 10.92
N GLN A 157 34.58 -44.62 11.75
CA GLN A 157 35.15 -43.38 12.26
C GLN A 157 35.72 -42.46 11.15
N LYS A 158 36.29 -43.08 10.11
CA LYS A 158 36.81 -42.34 8.97
C LYS A 158 35.67 -41.85 8.02
N ASN A 159 34.75 -42.76 7.71
CA ASN A 159 33.62 -42.39 6.85
C ASN A 159 32.63 -41.46 7.55
N VAL A 160 32.42 -41.59 8.86
CA VAL A 160 31.60 -40.67 9.66
C VAL A 160 32.24 -39.31 9.78
N SER A 161 33.56 -39.23 9.92
CA SER A 161 34.26 -37.93 9.95
C SER A 161 34.17 -37.23 8.61
N ASP A 162 34.34 -37.95 7.50
CA ASP A 162 34.25 -37.38 6.15
C ASP A 162 32.80 -37.02 5.78
N THR A 163 31.84 -37.92 6.09
CA THR A 163 30.40 -37.65 5.84
C THR A 163 29.84 -36.58 6.80
N THR A 164 30.32 -36.54 8.06
CA THR A 164 29.94 -35.48 9.01
C THR A 164 30.52 -34.13 8.58
N ASN A 165 31.76 -34.11 8.07
CA ASN A 165 32.37 -32.92 7.53
C ASN A 165 31.66 -32.44 6.23
N ASP A 166 31.26 -33.38 5.37
CA ASP A 166 30.52 -33.08 4.16
C ASP A 166 29.06 -32.65 4.47
N MET A 167 28.41 -33.30 5.46
CA MET A 167 27.10 -32.87 5.98
C MET A 167 27.20 -31.55 6.72
N LEU A 168 28.23 -31.34 7.53
CA LEU A 168 28.44 -30.04 8.21
C LEU A 168 28.80 -28.94 7.22
N ARG A 169 29.57 -29.25 6.16
CA ARG A 169 29.78 -28.31 5.05
C ARG A 169 28.50 -28.04 4.27
N SER A 170 27.78 -29.08 3.87
CA SER A 170 26.52 -28.95 3.14
C SER A 170 25.43 -28.27 4.00
N ASN A 171 25.37 -28.58 5.30
CA ASN A 171 24.47 -27.90 6.23
C ASN A 171 24.96 -26.49 6.58
N ALA A 172 26.29 -26.25 6.63
CA ALA A 172 26.83 -24.90 6.79
C ALA A 172 26.62 -24.06 5.51
N GLU A 173 26.80 -24.66 4.33
CA GLU A 173 26.46 -24.01 3.04
C GLU A 173 24.95 -23.77 2.88
N LEU A 174 24.11 -24.74 3.29
CA LEU A 174 22.65 -24.60 3.31
C LEU A 174 22.17 -23.64 4.40
N LEU A 175 22.82 -23.58 5.57
CA LEU A 175 22.55 -22.59 6.64
C LEU A 175 23.11 -21.22 6.26
N GLU A 176 24.28 -21.16 5.63
CA GLU A 176 24.83 -19.91 5.10
C GLU A 176 23.95 -19.40 3.94
N GLN A 177 23.55 -20.28 3.03
CA GLN A 177 22.66 -19.95 1.93
C GLN A 177 21.24 -19.61 2.41
N ALA A 178 20.69 -20.39 3.37
CA ALA A 178 19.41 -20.10 3.99
C ALA A 178 19.47 -18.87 4.93
N ALA A 179 20.57 -18.66 5.66
CA ALA A 179 20.76 -17.45 6.46
C ALA A 179 21.05 -16.21 5.61
N VAL A 180 21.80 -16.36 4.51
CA VAL A 180 22.04 -15.29 3.54
C VAL A 180 20.79 -15.03 2.71
N ASP A 181 20.04 -16.06 2.31
CA ASP A 181 18.79 -15.91 1.58
C ASP A 181 17.64 -15.44 2.50
N THR A 182 17.64 -15.87 3.77
CA THR A 182 16.70 -15.33 4.79
C THR A 182 17.11 -13.92 5.21
N ALA A 183 18.39 -13.63 5.38
CA ALA A 183 18.86 -12.27 5.61
C ALA A 183 18.63 -11.37 4.38
N ARG A 184 18.81 -11.88 3.18
CA ARG A 184 18.42 -11.17 1.95
C ARG A 184 16.91 -11.03 1.79
N GLU A 185 16.13 -12.06 2.16
CA GLU A 185 14.67 -12.02 2.09
C GLU A 185 14.09 -11.13 3.21
N VAL A 186 14.71 -11.09 4.40
CA VAL A 186 14.35 -10.19 5.51
C VAL A 186 14.85 -8.77 5.27
N GLU A 187 16.04 -8.56 4.72
CA GLU A 187 16.50 -7.24 4.30
C GLU A 187 15.76 -6.75 3.04
N ARG A 188 15.39 -7.66 2.11
CA ARG A 188 14.48 -7.33 1.00
C ARG A 188 13.08 -6.92 1.46
N SER A 189 12.59 -7.44 2.60
CA SER A 189 11.27 -7.07 3.12
C SER A 189 11.29 -5.78 3.94
N VAL A 190 12.44 -5.38 4.48
CA VAL A 190 12.50 -4.23 5.38
C VAL A 190 13.11 -3.01 4.73
N VAL A 191 14.13 -3.07 3.94
CA VAL A 191 14.66 -1.95 3.13
C VAL A 191 15.74 -2.46 2.16
N ASP A 192 15.38 -2.90 0.99
CA ASP A 192 16.31 -2.84 -0.14
C ASP A 192 16.18 -1.44 -0.75
N ILE A 193 17.22 -0.61 -0.58
CA ILE A 193 17.28 0.75 -1.14
C ILE A 193 17.10 0.71 -2.67
N GLU A 194 17.51 -0.38 -3.33
CA GLU A 194 17.30 -0.61 -4.75
C GLU A 194 15.79 -0.81 -5.05
N THR A 195 15.11 -1.62 -4.26
CA THR A 195 13.65 -1.85 -4.39
C THR A 195 12.86 -0.63 -3.93
N LEU A 196 13.30 0.09 -2.88
CA LEU A 196 12.74 1.38 -2.51
C LEU A 196 12.95 2.44 -3.62
N ARG A 197 14.09 2.42 -4.27
CA ARG A 197 14.35 3.29 -5.44
C ARG A 197 13.48 2.86 -6.61
N GLU A 198 13.38 1.57 -6.91
CA GLU A 198 12.51 1.03 -7.96
C GLU A 198 11.03 1.25 -7.66
N VAL A 199 10.60 1.05 -6.42
CA VAL A 199 9.23 1.38 -5.96
C VAL A 199 9.00 2.88 -5.93
N HIS A 200 10.01 3.67 -5.55
CA HIS A 200 9.97 5.13 -5.60
C HIS A 200 9.92 5.63 -7.05
N GLU A 201 10.73 5.09 -7.94
CA GLU A 201 10.69 5.39 -9.38
C GLU A 201 9.38 4.92 -10.02
N LYS A 202 8.89 3.73 -9.65
CA LYS A 202 7.57 3.24 -10.08
C LYS A 202 6.43 4.06 -9.47
N LEU A 203 6.55 4.50 -8.22
CA LEU A 203 5.59 5.40 -7.58
C LEU A 203 5.61 6.78 -8.22
N ILE A 204 6.79 7.34 -8.48
CA ILE A 204 6.92 8.60 -9.22
C ILE A 204 6.39 8.43 -10.63
N GLY A 205 6.80 7.38 -11.35
CA GLY A 205 6.26 7.08 -12.67
C GLY A 205 4.74 6.86 -12.67
N THR A 206 4.20 6.21 -11.63
CA THR A 206 2.75 6.04 -11.45
C THR A 206 2.07 7.36 -11.10
N ILE A 207 2.71 8.21 -10.30
CA ILE A 207 2.22 9.56 -9.97
C ILE A 207 2.27 10.45 -11.20
N GLU A 208 3.37 10.46 -11.95
CA GLU A 208 3.52 11.23 -13.19
C GLU A 208 2.51 10.75 -14.25
N GLU A 209 2.36 9.44 -14.40
CA GLU A 209 1.37 8.86 -15.31
C GLU A 209 -0.06 9.15 -14.83
N THR A 210 -0.32 9.09 -13.53
CA THR A 210 -1.62 9.46 -12.95
C THR A 210 -1.91 10.95 -13.11
N LEU A 211 -0.90 11.81 -12.96
CA LEU A 211 -1.00 13.24 -13.20
C LEU A 211 -1.23 13.53 -14.71
N ARG A 212 -0.52 12.84 -15.58
CA ARG A 212 -0.71 12.92 -17.03
C ARG A 212 -2.11 12.48 -17.43
N ILE A 213 -2.57 11.34 -16.94
CA ILE A 213 -3.94 10.82 -17.15
C ILE A 213 -4.98 11.80 -16.59
N ALA A 214 -4.72 12.37 -15.40
CA ALA A 214 -5.62 13.35 -14.79
C ALA A 214 -5.66 14.68 -15.58
N GLN A 215 -4.57 15.08 -16.19
CA GLN A 215 -4.50 16.27 -17.05
C GLN A 215 -5.18 16.01 -18.39
N GLU A 216 -4.84 14.90 -19.06
CA GLU A 216 -5.54 14.46 -20.28
C GLU A 216 -7.04 14.26 -20.02
N GLY A 217 -7.42 13.71 -18.86
CA GLY A 217 -8.80 13.55 -18.45
C GLY A 217 -9.54 14.90 -18.23
N ARG A 218 -8.85 15.91 -17.73
CA ARG A 218 -9.40 17.28 -17.63
C ARG A 218 -9.62 17.90 -19.02
N GLU A 219 -8.64 17.75 -19.90
CA GLU A 219 -8.71 18.27 -21.27
C GLU A 219 -9.83 17.57 -22.06
N ARG A 220 -9.92 16.23 -21.95
CA ARG A 220 -10.99 15.45 -22.59
C ARG A 220 -12.38 15.79 -22.03
N ARG A 221 -12.52 16.01 -20.71
CA ARG A 221 -13.80 16.45 -20.13
C ARG A 221 -14.17 17.83 -20.58
N ALA A 222 -13.23 18.77 -20.62
CA ALA A 222 -13.49 20.11 -21.13
C ALA A 222 -13.84 20.12 -22.62
N ALA A 223 -13.29 19.22 -23.42
CA ALA A 223 -13.67 19.03 -24.82
C ALA A 223 -15.06 18.40 -24.93
N ALA A 224 -15.35 17.36 -24.14
CA ALA A 224 -16.66 16.73 -24.11
C ALA A 224 -17.77 17.66 -23.61
N GLU A 225 -17.51 18.52 -22.61
CA GLU A 225 -18.47 19.56 -22.18
C GLU A 225 -18.80 20.54 -23.30
N LYS A 226 -17.82 20.92 -24.11
CA LYS A 226 -18.06 21.77 -25.27
C LYS A 226 -18.87 21.05 -26.34
N GLU A 227 -18.57 19.78 -26.62
CA GLU A 227 -19.36 18.97 -27.57
C GLU A 227 -20.80 18.76 -27.08
N LEU A 228 -20.99 18.46 -25.79
CA LEU A 228 -22.33 18.34 -25.20
C LEU A 228 -23.11 19.64 -25.29
N ALA A 229 -22.48 20.78 -25.01
CA ALA A 229 -23.13 22.07 -25.16
C ALA A 229 -23.55 22.39 -26.62
N VAL A 230 -22.74 21.98 -27.60
CA VAL A 230 -23.07 22.07 -29.03
C VAL A 230 -24.25 21.15 -29.37
N MET A 231 -24.23 19.90 -28.93
CA MET A 231 -25.32 18.93 -29.14
C MET A 231 -26.63 19.39 -28.49
N GLU A 232 -26.58 19.94 -27.28
CA GLU A 232 -27.76 20.51 -26.60
C GLU A 232 -28.32 21.70 -27.37
N THR A 233 -27.46 22.58 -27.90
CA THR A 233 -27.86 23.71 -28.69
C THR A 233 -28.49 23.27 -30.01
N GLU A 234 -27.86 22.35 -30.72
CA GLU A 234 -28.41 21.77 -31.96
C GLU A 234 -29.76 21.09 -31.75
N LEU A 235 -29.89 20.32 -30.64
CA LEU A 235 -31.15 19.65 -30.31
C LEU A 235 -32.25 20.67 -29.99
N LYS A 236 -31.91 21.72 -29.23
CA LYS A 236 -32.84 22.81 -28.90
C LYS A 236 -33.29 23.55 -30.15
N ASP A 237 -32.37 23.90 -31.05
CA ASP A 237 -32.68 24.61 -32.30
C ASP A 237 -33.57 23.76 -33.25
N ARG A 238 -33.33 22.45 -33.31
CA ARG A 238 -34.18 21.53 -34.07
C ARG A 238 -35.58 21.36 -33.47
N LEU A 239 -35.69 21.32 -32.14
CA LEU A 239 -36.98 21.22 -31.44
C LEU A 239 -37.81 22.53 -31.49
N THR A 240 -37.14 23.68 -31.62
CA THR A 240 -37.80 24.98 -31.75
C THR A 240 -38.14 25.35 -33.21
N SER A 241 -37.59 24.61 -34.16
CA SER A 241 -37.86 24.79 -35.60
C SER A 241 -38.97 23.87 -36.18
N LEU A 242 -39.60 23.04 -35.32
CA LEU A 242 -40.79 22.24 -35.56
C LEU A 242 -42.03 22.96 -35.00
#